data_a4ec1eecbc9ab4ba119b1027847b5412
#
_entry.id   a4ec1eecbc9ab4ba119b1027847b5412
#
_cell.length_a   1.000
_cell.length_b   1.000
_cell.length_c   1.000
_cell.angle_alpha   90.00
_cell.angle_beta   90.00
_cell.angle_gamma   90.00
#
_symmetry.space_group_name_H-M   'P 1'
#
loop_
_entity.id
_entity.type
_entity.pdbx_description
1 polymer ?
#
loop_
_entity_poly.entity_id
_entity_poly.type
_entity_poly.pdbx_seq_one_letter_code
_entity_poly.pdbx_strand_id
1 'polypeptide(L)'
;MQFTFPNYYKEFSCIAGACPDTCCAGWQIVIDDKTLKKYQHLKGPFRNRLHNDIDWKEHVFRQYDHRCAFLNEENLCDIYTEAGPKMFCKTCRNYPRHIEEFEGLREISLSLSCPEAARILLSQKEKVQFVTREKENREEVYDDFDYLLFTALMDTRDMLIDVIQNRSVPMQKRLWKVLAIAHDFQLCVDKNELFQWEDIRKRHEDSGYRDAFCSKVYSRINPNSSKNVSSSPIITDSADVTTTDDADNHITDNAINISNISSTSDKSNFIDTSKELYKEMWKTVIPEMEVLRPGWQEYLRDCLTPLYKEDAAQQSDSGNLYSYQKSEFDYYYPDWQIQEEQLLVYWIYTYFCGAVYDDEIFAKIKMAVVCTLFIHDLSVGTYLKNNREFHLDNQIQICYQFSRELEHSDLNLNKFEELMSENKIFSFENILKIC
;
A
#
# COMPACT_ATOMS: atom_id res chain seq x y z
N MET A 1 0.61 -4.72 -27.56
CA MET A 1 0.98 -4.08 -26.29
C MET A 1 -0.22 -3.39 -25.70
N GLN A 2 -0.62 -3.82 -24.50
CA GLN A 2 -1.70 -3.20 -23.73
C GLN A 2 -1.15 -2.17 -22.75
N PHE A 3 -1.92 -1.14 -22.45
CA PHE A 3 -1.63 -0.11 -21.46
C PHE A 3 -2.85 0.06 -20.57
N THR A 4 -2.69 -0.21 -19.28
CA THR A 4 -3.76 -0.05 -18.29
C THR A 4 -3.40 1.06 -17.32
N PHE A 5 -4.37 1.90 -16.96
CA PHE A 5 -4.18 3.03 -16.05
C PHE A 5 -5.50 3.39 -15.36
N PRO A 6 -5.47 3.99 -14.16
CA PRO A 6 -6.68 4.42 -13.46
C PRO A 6 -7.40 5.56 -14.21
N ASN A 7 -8.70 5.65 -14.05
CA ASN A 7 -9.55 6.62 -14.74
C ASN A 7 -9.13 8.08 -14.52
N TYR A 8 -8.61 8.41 -13.33
CA TYR A 8 -8.12 9.74 -12.99
C TYR A 8 -6.72 10.07 -13.57
N TYR A 9 -6.04 9.12 -14.19
CA TYR A 9 -4.67 9.30 -14.73
C TYR A 9 -4.51 10.56 -15.60
N LYS A 10 -5.53 10.90 -16.38
CA LYS A 10 -5.48 12.04 -17.32
C LYS A 10 -5.69 13.40 -16.64
N GLU A 11 -6.11 13.41 -15.39
CA GLU A 11 -6.28 14.65 -14.62
C GLU A 11 -4.93 15.25 -14.21
N PHE A 12 -3.87 14.42 -14.24
CA PHE A 12 -2.55 14.87 -13.82
C PHE A 12 -1.94 15.87 -14.81
N SER A 13 -1.60 17.03 -14.25
CA SER A 13 -0.76 18.06 -14.88
C SER A 13 0.22 18.59 -13.85
N CYS A 14 1.51 18.63 -14.19
CA CYS A 14 2.52 19.14 -13.27
C CYS A 14 2.26 20.64 -12.98
N ILE A 15 2.22 20.99 -11.71
CA ILE A 15 1.99 22.39 -11.23
C ILE A 15 3.28 23.21 -11.12
N ALA A 16 4.40 22.63 -11.53
CA ALA A 16 5.71 23.30 -11.66
C ALA A 16 6.12 24.11 -10.41
N GLY A 17 6.40 25.40 -10.54
CA GLY A 17 6.82 26.27 -9.43
C GLY A 17 5.79 26.44 -8.31
N ALA A 18 4.51 26.10 -8.54
CA ALA A 18 3.49 26.09 -7.50
C ALA A 18 3.51 24.82 -6.63
N CYS A 19 4.37 23.83 -6.94
CA CYS A 19 4.48 22.59 -6.18
C CYS A 19 5.05 22.88 -4.78
N PRO A 20 4.38 22.45 -3.71
CA PRO A 20 4.86 22.66 -2.34
C PRO A 20 6.15 21.90 -2.04
N ASP A 21 6.44 20.85 -2.82
CA ASP A 21 7.62 20.03 -2.64
C ASP A 21 8.06 19.43 -4.00
N THR A 22 9.23 19.85 -4.45
CA THR A 22 9.72 19.52 -5.80
C THR A 22 10.16 18.06 -5.93
N CYS A 23 9.88 17.42 -7.08
CA CYS A 23 10.42 16.11 -7.44
C CYS A 23 11.92 16.14 -7.82
N CYS A 24 12.53 17.32 -7.87
CA CYS A 24 13.95 17.49 -8.16
C CYS A 24 14.82 17.52 -6.89
N ALA A 25 14.34 16.95 -5.78
CA ALA A 25 15.05 16.90 -4.51
C ALA A 25 14.80 15.58 -3.77
N GLY A 26 15.79 15.15 -2.97
CA GLY A 26 15.67 14.04 -2.03
C GLY A 26 15.89 12.64 -2.61
N TRP A 27 16.17 12.50 -3.89
CA TRP A 27 16.47 11.20 -4.52
C TRP A 27 17.37 11.34 -5.73
N GLN A 28 18.06 10.26 -6.08
CA GLN A 28 19.01 10.24 -7.19
C GLN A 28 18.27 10.11 -8.54
N ILE A 29 18.45 11.09 -9.41
CA ILE A 29 17.80 11.13 -10.72
C ILE A 29 18.70 10.50 -11.78
N VAL A 30 18.35 9.29 -12.17
CA VAL A 30 19.08 8.53 -13.21
C VAL A 30 18.73 9.03 -14.61
N ILE A 31 19.75 9.11 -15.47
CA ILE A 31 19.63 9.57 -16.84
C ILE A 31 19.80 8.38 -17.79
N ASP A 32 18.82 8.14 -18.64
CA ASP A 32 18.87 7.07 -19.63
C ASP A 32 19.95 7.31 -20.71
N ASP A 33 20.54 6.22 -21.24
CA ASP A 33 21.65 6.26 -22.19
C ASP A 33 21.36 7.09 -23.44
N LYS A 34 20.13 7.05 -23.94
CA LYS A 34 19.72 7.83 -25.10
C LYS A 34 19.78 9.33 -24.80
N THR A 35 19.38 9.71 -23.61
CA THR A 35 19.43 11.11 -23.17
C THR A 35 20.85 11.54 -22.85
N LEU A 36 21.69 10.67 -22.24
CA LEU A 36 23.10 10.95 -22.03
C LEU A 36 23.82 11.26 -23.35
N LYS A 37 23.65 10.41 -24.38
CA LYS A 37 24.19 10.66 -25.73
C LYS A 37 23.73 12.01 -26.28
N LYS A 38 22.47 12.37 -26.06
CA LYS A 38 21.91 13.65 -26.49
C LYS A 38 22.56 14.83 -25.76
N TYR A 39 22.82 14.69 -24.46
CA TYR A 39 23.49 15.70 -23.66
C TYR A 39 24.96 15.89 -24.05
N GLN A 40 25.68 14.82 -24.38
CA GLN A 40 27.05 14.88 -24.88
C GLN A 40 27.17 15.73 -26.16
N HIS A 41 26.16 15.67 -27.03
CA HIS A 41 26.16 16.35 -28.34
C HIS A 41 25.45 17.71 -28.33
N LEU A 42 24.95 18.16 -27.18
CA LEU A 42 24.30 19.46 -27.07
C LEU A 42 25.29 20.58 -27.43
N LYS A 43 24.82 21.56 -28.22
CA LYS A 43 25.56 22.76 -28.58
C LYS A 43 24.89 23.97 -27.91
N GLY A 44 25.67 25.04 -27.70
CA GLY A 44 25.13 26.27 -27.13
C GLY A 44 25.60 26.53 -25.69
N PRO A 45 25.21 27.65 -25.09
CA PRO A 45 25.72 28.12 -23.79
C PRO A 45 25.39 27.17 -22.64
N PHE A 46 24.26 26.50 -22.68
CA PHE A 46 23.81 25.58 -21.63
C PHE A 46 24.64 24.28 -21.58
N ARG A 47 25.42 23.96 -22.64
CA ARG A 47 26.23 22.75 -22.73
C ARG A 47 27.19 22.60 -21.55
N ASN A 48 27.93 23.66 -21.21
CA ASN A 48 28.97 23.60 -20.17
C ASN A 48 28.37 23.27 -18.80
N ARG A 49 27.24 23.92 -18.45
CA ARG A 49 26.51 23.61 -17.21
C ARG A 49 26.04 22.16 -17.18
N LEU A 50 25.45 21.70 -18.29
CA LEU A 50 24.95 20.34 -18.39
C LEU A 50 26.09 19.31 -18.22
N HIS A 51 27.27 19.57 -18.80
CA HIS A 51 28.43 18.69 -18.66
C HIS A 51 29.01 18.68 -17.24
N ASN A 52 29.00 19.80 -16.54
CA ASN A 52 29.56 19.93 -15.19
C ASN A 52 28.67 19.31 -14.13
N ASP A 53 27.34 19.34 -14.32
CA ASP A 53 26.35 18.97 -13.33
C ASP A 53 25.74 17.57 -13.57
N ILE A 54 26.39 16.78 -14.43
CA ILE A 54 26.13 15.34 -14.61
C ILE A 54 27.31 14.53 -14.05
N ASP A 55 27.01 13.49 -13.29
CA ASP A 55 27.95 12.42 -13.05
C ASP A 55 27.87 11.42 -14.21
N TRP A 56 28.86 11.50 -15.09
CA TRP A 56 28.93 10.70 -16.32
C TRP A 56 29.25 9.22 -16.07
N LYS A 57 29.80 8.91 -14.90
CA LYS A 57 30.12 7.54 -14.52
C LYS A 57 28.91 6.81 -13.97
N GLU A 58 28.20 7.49 -13.09
CA GLU A 58 27.01 6.94 -12.44
C GLU A 58 25.71 7.23 -13.23
N HIS A 59 25.79 8.01 -14.32
CA HIS A 59 24.66 8.39 -15.18
C HIS A 59 23.55 9.15 -14.44
N VAL A 60 23.89 10.05 -13.54
CA VAL A 60 22.93 10.80 -12.72
C VAL A 60 23.16 12.29 -12.77
N PHE A 61 22.12 13.06 -12.48
CA PHE A 61 22.30 14.47 -12.19
C PHE A 61 22.95 14.66 -10.83
N ARG A 62 23.95 15.55 -10.74
CA ARG A 62 24.55 15.94 -9.47
C ARG A 62 23.52 16.64 -8.60
N GLN A 63 23.68 16.49 -7.29
CA GLN A 63 22.85 17.16 -6.31
C GLN A 63 23.72 18.01 -5.39
N TYR A 64 23.20 19.18 -5.04
CA TYR A 64 23.77 20.08 -4.04
C TYR A 64 22.72 20.30 -2.96
N ASP A 65 23.05 20.03 -1.72
CA ASP A 65 22.10 20.06 -0.58
C ASP A 65 20.82 19.24 -0.84
N HIS A 66 20.99 18.03 -1.37
CA HIS A 66 19.91 17.12 -1.77
C HIS A 66 18.97 17.66 -2.86
N ARG A 67 19.38 18.69 -3.61
CA ARG A 67 18.63 19.29 -4.73
C ARG A 67 19.35 19.06 -6.05
N CYS A 68 18.60 18.71 -7.08
CA CYS A 68 19.15 18.59 -8.43
C CYS A 68 19.86 19.90 -8.84
N ALA A 69 21.05 19.77 -9.40
CA ALA A 69 21.85 20.92 -9.87
C ALA A 69 21.15 21.82 -10.89
N PHE A 70 20.09 21.30 -11.52
CA PHE A 70 19.27 22.05 -12.50
C PHE A 70 18.00 22.63 -11.91
N LEU A 71 17.75 22.50 -10.61
CA LEU A 71 16.65 23.14 -9.92
C LEU A 71 17.08 24.54 -9.47
N ASN A 72 16.47 25.57 -10.02
CA ASN A 72 16.78 26.96 -9.69
C ASN A 72 16.10 27.46 -8.40
N GLU A 73 16.34 28.70 -8.02
CA GLU A 73 15.78 29.33 -6.82
C GLU A 73 14.26 29.50 -6.87
N GLU A 74 13.68 29.53 -8.06
CA GLU A 74 12.23 29.62 -8.30
C GLU A 74 11.55 28.23 -8.31
N ASN A 75 12.29 27.16 -7.92
CA ASN A 75 11.83 25.76 -8.00
C ASN A 75 11.44 25.33 -9.43
N LEU A 76 12.05 25.92 -10.44
CA LEU A 76 11.90 25.53 -11.84
C LEU A 76 13.15 24.79 -12.33
N CYS A 77 12.96 23.91 -13.31
CA CYS A 77 14.04 23.13 -13.90
C CYS A 77 14.70 23.89 -15.06
N ASP A 78 15.98 24.21 -14.94
CA ASP A 78 16.74 24.92 -15.98
C ASP A 78 16.91 24.11 -17.27
N ILE A 79 16.87 22.78 -17.21
CA ILE A 79 16.80 21.98 -18.45
C ILE A 79 15.52 22.29 -19.22
N TYR A 80 14.42 22.51 -18.50
CA TYR A 80 13.15 22.86 -19.12
C TYR A 80 13.17 24.29 -19.68
N THR A 81 13.62 25.24 -18.87
CA THR A 81 13.59 26.68 -19.23
C THR A 81 14.59 27.04 -20.32
N GLU A 82 15.81 26.45 -20.29
CA GLU A 82 16.89 26.77 -21.21
C GLU A 82 16.91 25.90 -22.48
N ALA A 83 16.48 24.64 -22.35
CA ALA A 83 16.61 23.67 -23.45
C ALA A 83 15.28 23.03 -23.88
N GLY A 84 14.22 23.27 -23.10
CA GLY A 84 12.85 22.82 -23.38
C GLY A 84 12.54 21.37 -22.97
N PRO A 85 11.25 21.00 -22.94
CA PRO A 85 10.78 19.72 -22.38
C PRO A 85 11.30 18.49 -23.14
N LYS A 86 11.70 18.67 -24.40
CA LYS A 86 12.29 17.58 -25.20
C LYS A 86 13.67 17.14 -24.66
N MET A 87 14.27 17.94 -23.77
CA MET A 87 15.57 17.62 -23.17
C MET A 87 15.46 16.87 -21.85
N PHE A 88 14.28 16.63 -21.32
CA PHE A 88 14.11 15.77 -20.14
C PHE A 88 14.60 14.35 -20.41
N CYS A 89 15.31 13.76 -19.44
CA CYS A 89 15.57 12.34 -19.41
C CYS A 89 14.28 11.52 -19.20
N LYS A 90 14.35 10.19 -19.38
CA LYS A 90 13.17 9.30 -19.23
C LYS A 90 12.55 9.46 -17.84
N THR A 91 13.37 9.48 -16.78
CA THR A 91 12.95 9.65 -15.39
C THR A 91 12.18 10.95 -15.19
N CYS A 92 12.77 12.12 -15.54
CA CYS A 92 12.10 13.43 -15.36
C CYS A 92 10.83 13.59 -16.21
N ARG A 93 10.79 12.95 -17.38
CA ARG A 93 9.63 13.02 -18.28
C ARG A 93 8.47 12.17 -17.79
N ASN A 94 8.79 11.02 -17.20
CA ASN A 94 7.77 10.05 -16.77
C ASN A 94 7.22 10.40 -15.39
N TYR A 95 8.04 10.94 -14.49
CA TYR A 95 7.58 11.26 -13.15
C TYR A 95 6.32 12.15 -13.15
N PRO A 96 5.31 11.86 -12.35
CA PRO A 96 5.20 10.82 -11.32
C PRO A 96 4.62 9.48 -11.82
N ARG A 97 4.73 9.18 -13.10
CA ARG A 97 4.20 7.93 -13.66
C ARG A 97 5.09 6.78 -13.26
N HIS A 98 4.55 5.91 -12.43
CA HIS A 98 5.11 4.60 -12.15
C HIS A 98 4.61 3.63 -13.21
N ILE A 99 5.49 2.83 -13.79
CA ILE A 99 5.18 1.94 -14.90
C ILE A 99 5.69 0.55 -14.57
N GLU A 100 4.76 -0.35 -14.28
CA GLU A 100 5.03 -1.77 -14.18
C GLU A 100 5.04 -2.40 -15.57
N GLU A 101 6.08 -3.16 -15.85
CA GLU A 101 6.30 -3.77 -17.14
C GLU A 101 6.10 -5.28 -17.06
N PHE A 102 5.03 -5.78 -17.69
CA PHE A 102 4.76 -7.20 -17.87
C PHE A 102 4.82 -7.55 -19.35
N GLU A 103 4.98 -8.81 -19.68
CA GLU A 103 4.99 -9.24 -21.08
C GLU A 103 3.63 -8.89 -21.76
N GLY A 104 3.70 -8.08 -22.81
CA GLY A 104 2.53 -7.60 -23.53
C GLY A 104 1.68 -6.53 -22.84
N LEU A 105 1.96 -6.18 -21.57
CA LEU A 105 1.20 -5.21 -20.77
C LEU A 105 2.11 -4.19 -20.08
N ARG A 106 1.65 -2.95 -20.03
CA ARG A 106 2.21 -1.88 -19.18
C ARG A 106 1.12 -1.34 -18.28
N GLU A 107 1.30 -1.42 -17.00
CA GLU A 107 0.41 -0.81 -16.03
C GLU A 107 1.00 0.50 -15.54
N ILE A 108 0.20 1.55 -15.57
CA ILE A 108 0.67 2.90 -15.26
C ILE A 108 -0.14 3.45 -14.11
N SER A 109 0.51 3.80 -13.01
CA SER A 109 -0.06 4.55 -11.91
C SER A 109 0.54 5.95 -11.81
N LEU A 110 0.00 6.79 -10.93
CA LEU A 110 0.58 8.08 -10.54
C LEU A 110 1.11 7.92 -9.12
N SER A 111 2.45 7.92 -8.96
CA SER A 111 3.09 7.76 -7.65
C SER A 111 2.61 8.82 -6.67
N LEU A 112 2.20 8.39 -5.48
CA LEU A 112 1.77 9.25 -4.38
C LEU A 112 2.90 10.17 -3.88
N SER A 113 4.15 9.88 -4.22
CA SER A 113 5.31 10.73 -3.92
C SER A 113 5.23 12.13 -4.53
N CYS A 114 4.33 12.34 -5.50
CA CYS A 114 4.02 13.64 -6.08
C CYS A 114 2.82 14.29 -5.35
N PRO A 115 2.96 15.51 -4.78
CA PRO A 115 1.86 16.20 -4.12
C PRO A 115 0.60 16.35 -4.97
N GLU A 116 0.76 16.63 -6.27
CA GLU A 116 -0.38 16.76 -7.18
C GLU A 116 -1.04 15.42 -7.50
N ALA A 117 -0.26 14.35 -7.64
CA ALA A 117 -0.81 13.00 -7.78
C ALA A 117 -1.56 12.56 -6.51
N ALA A 118 -1.00 12.82 -5.33
CA ALA A 118 -1.66 12.57 -4.06
C ALA A 118 -2.97 13.38 -3.94
N ARG A 119 -2.95 14.67 -4.32
CA ARG A 119 -4.15 15.52 -4.34
C ARG A 119 -5.24 14.94 -5.24
N ILE A 120 -4.89 14.51 -6.45
CA ILE A 120 -5.85 13.91 -7.39
C ILE A 120 -6.46 12.65 -6.78
N LEU A 121 -5.65 11.72 -6.27
CA LEU A 121 -6.15 10.48 -5.69
C LEU A 121 -7.05 10.74 -4.47
N LEU A 122 -6.58 11.53 -3.51
CA LEU A 122 -7.30 11.79 -2.26
C LEU A 122 -8.56 12.64 -2.43
N SER A 123 -8.71 13.30 -3.58
CA SER A 123 -9.92 14.06 -3.95
C SER A 123 -10.97 13.19 -4.66
N GLN A 124 -10.64 11.96 -5.07
CA GLN A 124 -11.60 11.07 -5.72
C GLN A 124 -12.68 10.63 -4.73
N LYS A 125 -13.94 10.79 -5.11
CA LYS A 125 -15.09 10.33 -4.30
C LYS A 125 -15.71 9.06 -4.87
N GLU A 126 -15.53 8.84 -6.15
CA GLU A 126 -16.03 7.65 -6.86
C GLU A 126 -15.04 6.48 -6.77
N LYS A 127 -15.54 5.29 -7.04
CA LYS A 127 -14.70 4.10 -7.16
C LYS A 127 -13.70 4.26 -8.30
N VAL A 128 -12.48 3.83 -8.07
CA VAL A 128 -11.45 3.78 -9.12
C VAL A 128 -11.87 2.75 -10.17
N GLN A 129 -11.74 3.12 -11.44
CA GLN A 129 -11.89 2.24 -12.57
C GLN A 129 -10.59 2.22 -13.40
N PHE A 130 -10.30 1.09 -14.00
CA PHE A 130 -9.09 0.94 -14.82
C PHE A 130 -9.47 0.92 -16.30
N VAL A 131 -8.69 1.64 -17.10
CA VAL A 131 -8.91 1.79 -18.53
C VAL A 131 -7.76 1.14 -19.28
N THR A 132 -8.05 0.12 -20.07
CA THR A 132 -7.07 -0.54 -20.94
C THR A 132 -7.14 0.02 -22.36
N ARG A 133 -5.99 0.25 -22.96
CA ARG A 133 -5.82 0.68 -24.35
C ARG A 133 -4.80 -0.18 -25.05
N GLU A 134 -5.08 -0.55 -26.28
CA GLU A 134 -4.14 -1.24 -27.12
C GLU A 134 -3.39 -0.27 -28.03
N LYS A 135 -2.11 -0.54 -28.24
CA LYS A 135 -1.29 0.10 -29.27
C LYS A 135 -0.55 -0.99 -30.04
N GLU A 136 -0.50 -0.84 -31.35
CA GLU A 136 0.42 -1.62 -32.16
C GLU A 136 1.85 -1.32 -31.69
N ASN A 137 2.51 -2.33 -31.22
CA ASN A 137 3.91 -2.26 -30.78
C ASN A 137 4.60 -3.58 -31.17
N ARG A 138 5.93 -3.59 -31.11
CA ARG A 138 6.69 -4.81 -31.30
C ARG A 138 6.31 -5.80 -30.20
N GLU A 139 6.13 -7.06 -30.55
CA GLU A 139 5.97 -8.14 -29.58
C GLU A 139 7.22 -8.20 -28.69
N GLU A 140 7.00 -8.27 -27.40
CA GLU A 140 8.04 -8.51 -26.40
C GLU A 140 7.86 -9.93 -25.89
N VAL A 141 8.93 -10.63 -25.72
CA VAL A 141 8.97 -11.99 -25.15
C VAL A 141 9.93 -11.98 -24.00
N TYR A 142 9.50 -12.42 -22.84
CA TYR A 142 10.29 -12.57 -21.62
C TYR A 142 10.55 -14.07 -21.42
N ASP A 143 11.83 -14.45 -21.33
CA ASP A 143 12.24 -15.86 -21.38
C ASP A 143 11.66 -16.72 -20.23
N ASP A 144 11.42 -16.14 -19.06
CA ASP A 144 10.97 -16.86 -17.85
C ASP A 144 9.68 -16.26 -17.25
N PHE A 145 8.77 -15.72 -18.08
CA PHE A 145 7.53 -15.14 -17.58
C PHE A 145 6.45 -16.20 -17.30
N ASP A 146 6.02 -16.29 -16.04
CA ASP A 146 4.95 -17.20 -15.64
C ASP A 146 3.56 -16.63 -15.95
N TYR A 147 3.05 -16.97 -17.14
CA TYR A 147 1.72 -16.54 -17.58
C TYR A 147 0.58 -17.09 -16.74
N LEU A 148 0.73 -18.30 -16.17
CA LEU A 148 -0.34 -18.89 -15.37
C LEU A 148 -0.46 -18.15 -14.04
N LEU A 149 0.66 -17.91 -13.38
CA LEU A 149 0.69 -17.09 -12.16
C LEU A 149 0.23 -15.67 -12.45
N PHE A 150 0.71 -15.04 -13.53
CA PHE A 150 0.33 -13.68 -13.88
C PHE A 150 -1.18 -13.53 -14.12
N THR A 151 -1.79 -14.48 -14.83
CA THR A 151 -3.24 -14.47 -15.07
C THR A 151 -4.00 -14.60 -13.75
N ALA A 152 -3.59 -15.53 -12.88
CA ALA A 152 -4.19 -15.71 -11.57
C ALA A 152 -4.03 -14.47 -10.67
N LEU A 153 -2.87 -13.78 -10.75
CA LEU A 153 -2.64 -12.50 -10.06
C LEU A 153 -3.58 -11.42 -10.54
N MET A 154 -3.75 -11.25 -11.85
CA MET A 154 -4.66 -10.24 -12.40
C MET A 154 -6.11 -10.47 -11.95
N ASP A 155 -6.62 -11.69 -12.09
CA ASP A 155 -7.98 -12.05 -11.65
C ASP A 155 -8.17 -11.84 -10.14
N THR A 156 -7.14 -12.20 -9.36
CA THR A 156 -7.16 -12.01 -7.91
C THR A 156 -7.12 -10.53 -7.54
N ARG A 157 -6.30 -9.73 -8.20
CA ARG A 157 -6.24 -8.28 -7.98
C ARG A 157 -7.58 -7.61 -8.22
N ASP A 158 -8.26 -7.97 -9.30
CA ASP A 158 -9.59 -7.43 -9.61
C ASP A 158 -10.58 -7.78 -8.49
N MET A 159 -10.55 -9.01 -8.00
CA MET A 159 -11.35 -9.45 -6.84
C MET A 159 -11.00 -8.68 -5.56
N LEU A 160 -9.72 -8.46 -5.27
CA LEU A 160 -9.27 -7.71 -4.10
C LEU A 160 -9.76 -6.25 -4.16
N ILE A 161 -9.66 -5.60 -5.32
CA ILE A 161 -10.13 -4.24 -5.54
C ILE A 161 -11.66 -4.16 -5.38
N ASP A 162 -12.41 -5.12 -5.92
CA ASP A 162 -13.85 -5.19 -5.74
C ASP A 162 -14.25 -5.34 -4.27
N VAL A 163 -13.53 -6.16 -3.51
CA VAL A 163 -13.75 -6.29 -2.05
C VAL A 163 -13.47 -4.97 -1.34
N ILE A 164 -12.35 -4.31 -1.64
CA ILE A 164 -11.98 -3.01 -1.03
C ILE A 164 -13.01 -1.94 -1.38
N GLN A 165 -13.48 -1.89 -2.61
CA GLN A 165 -14.46 -0.90 -3.07
C GLN A 165 -15.92 -1.24 -2.74
N ASN A 166 -16.17 -2.31 -2.00
CA ASN A 166 -17.54 -2.67 -1.56
C ASN A 166 -17.97 -1.87 -0.33
N ARG A 167 -18.41 -0.64 -0.54
CA ARG A 167 -18.81 0.32 0.50
C ARG A 167 -20.01 -0.13 1.35
N SER A 168 -20.72 -1.20 0.96
CA SER A 168 -21.80 -1.78 1.79
C SER A 168 -21.27 -2.60 2.98
N VAL A 169 -19.95 -2.89 3.00
CA VAL A 169 -19.27 -3.67 4.04
C VAL A 169 -18.33 -2.74 4.81
N PRO A 170 -18.30 -2.77 6.16
CA PRO A 170 -17.34 -2.00 6.94
C PRO A 170 -15.88 -2.26 6.52
N MET A 171 -15.01 -1.23 6.53
CA MET A 171 -13.63 -1.33 6.05
C MET A 171 -12.85 -2.43 6.77
N GLN A 172 -12.97 -2.55 8.08
CA GLN A 172 -12.35 -3.63 8.84
C GLN A 172 -12.63 -5.02 8.24
N LYS A 173 -13.88 -5.32 7.90
CA LYS A 173 -14.25 -6.60 7.29
C LYS A 173 -13.70 -6.74 5.86
N ARG A 174 -13.59 -5.63 5.12
CA ARG A 174 -12.96 -5.63 3.80
C ARG A 174 -11.47 -5.97 3.91
N LEU A 175 -10.76 -5.37 4.86
CA LEU A 175 -9.34 -5.66 5.15
C LEU A 175 -9.13 -7.12 5.54
N TRP A 176 -9.94 -7.66 6.44
CA TRP A 176 -9.86 -9.07 6.79
C TRP A 176 -10.04 -10.02 5.60
N LYS A 177 -10.96 -9.68 4.70
CA LYS A 177 -11.23 -10.47 3.49
C LYS A 177 -10.06 -10.44 2.51
N VAL A 178 -9.50 -9.28 2.21
CA VAL A 178 -8.35 -9.19 1.29
C VAL A 178 -7.12 -9.89 1.84
N LEU A 179 -6.87 -9.78 3.15
CA LEU A 179 -5.79 -10.52 3.81
C LEU A 179 -5.99 -12.04 3.73
N ALA A 180 -7.25 -12.52 3.89
CA ALA A 180 -7.56 -13.94 3.77
C ALA A 180 -7.37 -14.46 2.34
N ILE A 181 -7.86 -13.72 1.34
CA ILE A 181 -7.71 -14.07 -0.08
C ILE A 181 -6.21 -14.17 -0.44
N ALA A 182 -5.43 -13.16 -0.09
CA ALA A 182 -4.01 -13.14 -0.42
C ALA A 182 -3.21 -14.23 0.32
N HIS A 183 -3.57 -14.52 1.58
CA HIS A 183 -2.96 -15.59 2.34
C HIS A 183 -3.23 -16.97 1.70
N ASP A 184 -4.49 -17.25 1.33
CA ASP A 184 -4.84 -18.54 0.70
C ASP A 184 -4.20 -18.67 -0.68
N PHE A 185 -4.07 -17.56 -1.42
CA PHE A 185 -3.37 -17.55 -2.70
C PHE A 185 -1.87 -17.84 -2.52
N GLN A 186 -1.21 -17.20 -1.54
CA GLN A 186 0.19 -17.49 -1.19
C GLN A 186 0.39 -18.98 -0.90
N LEU A 187 -0.50 -19.57 -0.10
CA LEU A 187 -0.41 -21.00 0.21
C LEU A 187 -0.50 -21.92 -1.02
N CYS A 188 -1.26 -21.55 -2.05
CA CYS A 188 -1.32 -22.28 -3.31
C CYS A 188 0.02 -22.19 -4.06
N VAL A 189 0.64 -21.03 -4.07
CA VAL A 189 1.94 -20.82 -4.73
C VAL A 189 3.04 -21.56 -3.97
N ASP A 190 3.13 -21.40 -2.65
CA ASP A 190 4.13 -22.06 -1.79
C ASP A 190 4.13 -23.59 -1.93
N LYS A 191 2.93 -24.17 -2.17
CA LYS A 191 2.76 -25.61 -2.35
C LYS A 191 2.91 -26.08 -3.79
N ASN A 192 3.12 -25.16 -4.73
CA ASN A 192 3.09 -25.44 -6.17
C ASN A 192 1.74 -26.05 -6.61
N GLU A 193 0.64 -25.56 -6.03
CA GLU A 193 -0.74 -26.04 -6.24
C GLU A 193 -1.61 -24.94 -6.87
N LEU A 194 -1.08 -24.11 -7.75
CA LEU A 194 -1.77 -23.00 -8.40
C LEU A 194 -3.08 -23.44 -9.09
N PHE A 195 -3.15 -24.69 -9.55
CA PHE A 195 -4.36 -25.26 -10.15
C PHE A 195 -5.56 -25.32 -9.19
N GLN A 196 -5.35 -25.27 -7.87
CA GLN A 196 -6.43 -25.24 -6.87
C GLN A 196 -6.98 -23.83 -6.64
N TRP A 197 -6.27 -22.80 -7.11
CA TRP A 197 -6.62 -21.41 -6.82
C TRP A 197 -8.02 -21.04 -7.30
N GLU A 198 -8.42 -21.50 -8.47
CA GLU A 198 -9.74 -21.17 -9.02
C GLU A 198 -10.88 -21.65 -8.10
N ASP A 199 -10.77 -22.82 -7.51
CA ASP A 199 -11.79 -23.33 -6.59
C ASP A 199 -11.76 -22.62 -5.23
N ILE A 200 -10.58 -22.22 -4.77
CA ILE A 200 -10.41 -21.41 -3.55
C ILE A 200 -10.97 -20.00 -3.78
N ARG A 201 -10.69 -19.38 -4.91
CA ARG A 201 -11.22 -18.08 -5.32
C ARG A 201 -12.75 -18.06 -5.31
N LYS A 202 -13.39 -19.08 -5.90
CA LYS A 202 -14.86 -19.24 -5.89
C LYS A 202 -15.44 -19.33 -4.47
N ARG A 203 -14.74 -19.99 -3.54
CA ARG A 203 -15.16 -20.00 -2.11
C ARG A 203 -15.15 -18.59 -1.52
N HIS A 204 -14.15 -17.78 -1.84
CA HIS A 204 -14.10 -16.38 -1.40
C HIS A 204 -15.16 -15.48 -2.05
N GLU A 205 -15.76 -15.89 -3.18
CA GLU A 205 -16.93 -15.21 -3.77
C GLU A 205 -18.23 -15.52 -3.02
N ASP A 206 -18.29 -16.64 -2.30
CA ASP A 206 -19.45 -17.00 -1.48
C ASP A 206 -19.60 -16.09 -0.26
N SER A 207 -20.79 -15.49 -0.12
CA SER A 207 -21.06 -14.55 0.99
C SER A 207 -21.09 -15.25 2.35
N GLY A 208 -21.63 -16.46 2.43
CA GLY A 208 -21.71 -17.24 3.66
C GLY A 208 -20.32 -17.64 4.19
N TYR A 209 -19.42 -18.04 3.29
CA TYR A 209 -18.03 -18.33 3.63
C TYR A 209 -17.32 -17.10 4.20
N ARG A 210 -17.46 -15.94 3.53
CA ARG A 210 -16.85 -14.67 3.96
C ARG A 210 -17.38 -14.21 5.32
N ASP A 211 -18.66 -14.34 5.56
CA ASP A 211 -19.30 -13.92 6.83
C ASP A 211 -18.91 -14.87 7.98
N ALA A 212 -18.82 -16.17 7.71
CA ALA A 212 -18.32 -17.15 8.67
C ALA A 212 -16.86 -16.87 9.05
N PHE A 213 -16.01 -16.55 8.07
CA PHE A 213 -14.61 -16.13 8.31
C PHE A 213 -14.54 -14.90 9.21
N CYS A 214 -15.22 -13.81 8.84
CA CYS A 214 -15.22 -12.57 9.63
C CYS A 214 -15.73 -12.81 11.06
N SER A 215 -16.75 -13.66 11.24
CA SER A 215 -17.28 -14.03 12.56
C SER A 215 -16.26 -14.78 13.41
N LYS A 216 -15.51 -15.70 12.81
CA LYS A 216 -14.42 -16.43 13.48
C LYS A 216 -13.27 -15.48 13.88
N VAL A 217 -12.87 -14.58 12.99
CA VAL A 217 -11.84 -13.59 13.28
C VAL A 217 -12.28 -12.70 14.44
N TYR A 218 -13.48 -12.15 14.37
CA TYR A 218 -14.04 -11.29 15.42
C TYR A 218 -14.05 -11.99 16.79
N SER A 219 -14.52 -13.24 16.87
CA SER A 219 -14.58 -14.01 18.11
C SER A 219 -13.20 -14.27 18.73
N ARG A 220 -12.16 -14.40 17.91
CA ARG A 220 -10.78 -14.60 18.37
C ARG A 220 -10.14 -13.33 18.88
N ILE A 221 -10.33 -12.22 18.15
CA ILE A 221 -9.81 -10.91 18.53
C ILE A 221 -10.52 -10.39 19.78
N ASN A 222 -11.81 -10.72 19.96
CA ASN A 222 -12.65 -10.25 21.05
C ASN A 222 -13.21 -11.41 21.91
N PRO A 223 -12.39 -12.18 22.63
CA PRO A 223 -12.84 -13.39 23.33
C PRO A 223 -13.86 -13.12 24.46
N ASN A 224 -13.97 -11.88 24.96
CA ASN A 224 -14.91 -11.48 25.99
C ASN A 224 -16.29 -11.07 25.48
N SER A 225 -16.47 -10.83 24.19
CA SER A 225 -17.77 -10.44 23.61
C SER A 225 -18.79 -11.58 23.57
N SER A 226 -18.33 -12.83 23.62
CA SER A 226 -19.19 -14.03 23.58
C SER A 226 -19.87 -14.39 24.91
N LYS A 227 -19.54 -13.69 26.01
CA LYS A 227 -20.13 -13.97 27.34
C LYS A 227 -21.47 -13.27 27.61
N ASN A 228 -21.91 -12.36 26.74
CA ASN A 228 -23.14 -11.57 26.94
C ASN A 228 -24.30 -11.92 26.01
N VAL A 229 -24.23 -13.01 25.27
CA VAL A 229 -25.39 -13.51 24.52
C VAL A 229 -26.15 -14.46 25.46
N SER A 230 -27.14 -13.92 26.17
CA SER A 230 -28.13 -14.68 26.96
C SER A 230 -28.84 -15.66 26.04
N SER A 231 -28.85 -16.92 26.46
CA SER A 231 -29.56 -18.03 25.87
C SER A 231 -31.06 -17.73 25.71
N SER A 232 -31.51 -17.52 24.50
CA SER A 232 -32.89 -17.74 24.12
C SER A 232 -33.05 -19.17 23.59
N PRO A 233 -34.07 -19.93 23.97
CA PRO A 233 -34.18 -21.33 23.62
C PRO A 233 -34.49 -21.50 22.13
N ILE A 234 -33.65 -22.28 21.46
CA ILE A 234 -33.86 -22.73 20.08
C ILE A 234 -34.98 -23.80 20.16
N ILE A 235 -36.10 -23.53 19.51
CA ILE A 235 -37.13 -24.51 19.22
C ILE A 235 -36.54 -25.51 18.22
N THR A 236 -36.40 -26.75 18.67
CA THR A 236 -36.05 -27.88 17.82
C THR A 236 -37.27 -28.38 17.11
N ASP A 237 -37.36 -28.18 15.79
CA ASP A 237 -38.20 -29.02 14.96
C ASP A 237 -37.33 -30.06 14.26
N SER A 238 -37.57 -31.28 14.64
CA SER A 238 -36.97 -32.48 14.06
C SER A 238 -37.67 -32.81 12.74
N ALA A 239 -36.91 -32.93 11.68
CA ALA A 239 -37.30 -33.66 10.48
C ALA A 239 -36.11 -34.52 10.02
N ASP A 240 -36.32 -35.84 10.18
CA ASP A 240 -35.50 -36.90 9.60
C ASP A 240 -35.35 -36.73 8.08
N VAL A 241 -34.15 -36.79 7.58
CA VAL A 241 -33.87 -37.22 6.21
C VAL A 241 -32.67 -38.17 6.23
N THR A 242 -32.96 -39.37 5.77
CA THR A 242 -32.11 -40.52 5.63
C THR A 242 -30.92 -40.31 4.73
N THR A 243 -29.80 -40.93 5.16
CA THR A 243 -28.54 -41.16 4.48
C THR A 243 -28.68 -41.87 3.13
N THR A 244 -27.94 -41.42 2.14
CA THR A 244 -27.33 -42.30 1.11
C THR A 244 -25.89 -41.88 0.93
N ASP A 245 -25.03 -42.88 1.15
CA ASP A 245 -23.60 -42.87 0.84
C ASP A 245 -23.37 -42.66 -0.65
N ASP A 246 -22.36 -41.82 -1.01
CA ASP A 246 -21.29 -42.29 -1.88
C ASP A 246 -20.33 -41.15 -2.27
N ALA A 247 -19.05 -41.59 -2.33
CA ALA A 247 -17.92 -41.05 -3.07
C ALA A 247 -17.11 -39.89 -2.44
N ASP A 248 -15.99 -40.35 -1.87
CA ASP A 248 -14.63 -39.77 -1.89
C ASP A 248 -14.52 -38.33 -2.40
N ASN A 249 -14.49 -37.41 -1.47
CA ASN A 249 -13.91 -36.09 -1.67
C ASN A 249 -12.82 -35.87 -0.59
N HIS A 250 -11.66 -36.46 -0.80
CA HIS A 250 -10.42 -36.05 -0.14
C HIS A 250 -9.91 -34.75 -0.74
N ILE A 251 -10.68 -33.68 -0.61
CA ILE A 251 -10.18 -32.31 -0.67
C ILE A 251 -9.82 -31.97 0.77
N THR A 252 -8.53 -32.01 1.06
CA THR A 252 -8.00 -31.63 2.35
C THR A 252 -8.44 -30.21 2.68
N ASP A 253 -9.12 -30.04 3.82
CA ASP A 253 -9.51 -28.80 4.48
C ASP A 253 -8.27 -27.95 4.87
N ASN A 254 -7.49 -27.51 3.90
CA ASN A 254 -6.27 -26.71 4.10
C ASN A 254 -6.49 -25.21 3.87
N ALA A 255 -7.70 -24.79 3.51
CA ALA A 255 -8.04 -23.36 3.48
C ALA A 255 -8.22 -22.83 4.90
N ILE A 256 -7.48 -21.80 5.26
CA ILE A 256 -7.38 -21.15 6.57
C ILE A 256 -7.84 -22.05 7.71
N ASN A 257 -7.00 -22.98 8.10
CA ASN A 257 -7.22 -23.70 9.35
C ASN A 257 -6.90 -22.75 10.51
N ILE A 258 -7.86 -21.88 10.84
CA ILE A 258 -7.78 -20.95 11.96
C ILE A 258 -7.52 -21.70 13.29
N SER A 259 -7.66 -23.04 13.33
CA SER A 259 -7.30 -23.86 14.51
C SER A 259 -5.80 -23.93 14.78
N ASN A 260 -4.94 -23.65 13.78
CA ASN A 260 -3.48 -23.64 13.94
C ASN A 260 -2.90 -22.31 14.41
N ILE A 261 -3.71 -21.26 14.56
CA ILE A 261 -3.27 -20.04 15.24
C ILE A 261 -3.16 -20.40 16.72
N SER A 262 -1.92 -20.57 17.19
CA SER A 262 -1.60 -21.11 18.50
C SER A 262 -2.32 -20.37 19.64
N SER A 263 -3.04 -21.12 20.45
CA SER A 263 -3.68 -20.66 21.70
C SER A 263 -2.65 -20.58 22.84
N THR A 264 -1.64 -19.75 22.74
CA THR A 264 -0.82 -19.37 23.90
C THR A 264 -1.42 -18.10 24.50
N SER A 265 -2.49 -18.27 25.25
CA SER A 265 -3.05 -17.22 26.09
C SER A 265 -2.51 -17.31 27.49
N ASP A 266 -1.48 -16.54 27.78
CA ASP A 266 -1.25 -16.12 29.17
C ASP A 266 -2.35 -15.11 29.53
N LYS A 267 -3.13 -15.49 30.54
CA LYS A 267 -4.29 -14.73 31.08
C LYS A 267 -3.85 -13.58 32.01
N SER A 268 -2.97 -12.72 31.59
CA SER A 268 -2.65 -11.53 32.37
C SER A 268 -2.42 -10.33 31.46
N ASN A 269 -3.30 -9.34 31.58
CA ASN A 269 -3.29 -8.00 30.99
C ASN A 269 -3.87 -7.91 29.59
N PHE A 270 -5.18 -7.70 29.51
CA PHE A 270 -5.86 -7.11 28.35
C PHE A 270 -5.52 -5.62 28.27
N ILE A 271 -4.27 -5.31 27.99
CA ILE A 271 -3.83 -4.00 27.49
C ILE A 271 -4.29 -3.93 26.04
N ASP A 272 -4.70 -2.78 25.56
CA ASP A 272 -5.07 -2.56 24.17
C ASP A 272 -3.96 -3.12 23.25
N THR A 273 -4.14 -4.35 22.83
CA THR A 273 -3.13 -5.11 22.07
C THR A 273 -2.85 -4.46 20.73
N SER A 274 -3.81 -3.66 20.20
CA SER A 274 -3.65 -2.96 18.92
C SER A 274 -2.65 -1.80 19.02
N LYS A 275 -2.75 -0.96 20.04
CA LYS A 275 -1.82 0.16 20.26
C LYS A 275 -0.37 -0.32 20.35
N GLU A 276 -0.11 -1.34 21.18
CA GLU A 276 1.25 -1.87 21.36
C GLU A 276 1.76 -2.57 20.08
N LEU A 277 0.89 -3.25 19.33
CA LEU A 277 1.26 -3.82 18.03
C LEU A 277 1.67 -2.74 17.03
N TYR A 278 0.89 -1.68 16.87
CA TYR A 278 1.25 -0.55 16.00
C TYR A 278 2.58 0.08 16.41
N LYS A 279 2.75 0.32 17.70
CA LYS A 279 3.99 0.89 18.26
C LYS A 279 5.21 0.01 17.95
N GLU A 280 5.09 -1.31 18.10
CA GLU A 280 6.16 -2.25 17.77
C GLU A 280 6.40 -2.35 16.26
N MET A 281 5.35 -2.29 15.43
CA MET A 281 5.49 -2.23 13.97
C MET A 281 6.28 -0.98 13.54
N TRP A 282 5.94 0.20 14.06
CA TRP A 282 6.70 1.42 13.81
C TRP A 282 8.16 1.33 14.27
N LYS A 283 8.41 0.78 15.47
CA LYS A 283 9.76 0.56 15.98
C LYS A 283 10.56 -0.42 15.14
N THR A 284 9.90 -1.37 14.51
CA THR A 284 10.54 -2.34 13.61
C THR A 284 10.89 -1.71 12.27
N VAL A 285 9.99 -0.91 11.70
CA VAL A 285 10.17 -0.33 10.35
C VAL A 285 11.16 0.83 10.34
N ILE A 286 11.04 1.79 11.29
CA ILE A 286 11.81 3.04 11.25
C ILE A 286 13.32 2.83 11.16
N PRO A 287 13.96 1.94 11.95
CA PRO A 287 15.42 1.76 11.92
C PRO A 287 15.92 1.00 10.68
N GLU A 288 15.05 0.26 10.01
CA GLU A 288 15.40 -0.56 8.84
C GLU A 288 15.36 0.23 7.52
N MET A 289 14.72 1.40 7.52
CA MET A 289 14.62 2.27 6.34
C MET A 289 15.79 3.25 6.26
N GLU A 290 16.38 3.39 5.07
CA GLU A 290 17.27 4.53 4.82
C GLU A 290 16.47 5.84 4.84
N VAL A 291 17.08 6.90 5.35
CA VAL A 291 16.45 8.21 5.42
C VAL A 291 16.83 8.99 4.17
N LEU A 292 15.87 9.22 3.29
CA LEU A 292 16.10 9.96 2.05
C LEU A 292 16.07 11.48 2.29
N ARG A 293 15.29 11.94 3.26
CA ARG A 293 15.07 13.37 3.49
C ARG A 293 15.53 13.77 4.90
N PRO A 294 16.38 14.79 5.02
CA PRO A 294 16.69 15.36 6.32
C PRO A 294 15.41 15.73 7.08
N GLY A 295 15.34 15.37 8.38
CA GLY A 295 14.19 15.66 9.23
C GLY A 295 13.04 14.66 9.18
N TRP A 296 13.10 13.59 8.33
CA TRP A 296 12.04 12.57 8.27
C TRP A 296 11.80 11.89 9.62
N GLN A 297 12.85 11.46 10.30
CA GLN A 297 12.72 10.82 11.62
C GLN A 297 12.17 11.78 12.68
N GLU A 298 12.51 13.06 12.59
CA GLU A 298 11.94 14.10 13.47
C GLU A 298 10.46 14.30 13.20
N TYR A 299 10.08 14.34 11.92
CA TYR A 299 8.69 14.42 11.48
C TYR A 299 7.87 13.23 12.02
N LEU A 300 8.36 11.99 11.87
CA LEU A 300 7.69 10.80 12.42
C LEU A 300 7.53 10.89 13.94
N ARG A 301 8.59 11.25 14.66
CA ARG A 301 8.54 11.42 16.11
C ARG A 301 7.50 12.45 16.51
N ASP A 302 7.46 13.60 15.85
CA ASP A 302 6.53 14.68 16.09
C ASP A 302 5.07 14.27 15.88
N CYS A 303 4.79 13.45 14.86
CA CYS A 303 3.44 12.96 14.58
C CYS A 303 3.04 11.81 15.53
N LEU A 304 3.97 10.87 15.82
CA LEU A 304 3.63 9.67 16.58
C LEU A 304 3.65 9.91 18.10
N THR A 305 4.45 10.86 18.59
CA THR A 305 4.54 11.14 20.04
C THR A 305 3.19 11.50 20.67
N PRO A 306 2.37 12.40 20.10
CA PRO A 306 1.06 12.71 20.66
C PRO A 306 0.12 11.50 20.73
N LEU A 307 0.18 10.64 19.73
CA LEU A 307 -0.66 9.45 19.60
C LEU A 307 -0.28 8.34 20.58
N TYR A 308 1.02 8.15 20.82
CA TYR A 308 1.53 7.07 21.67
C TYR A 308 1.97 7.52 23.06
N LYS A 309 1.66 8.75 23.45
CA LYS A 309 1.97 9.28 24.78
C LYS A 309 1.30 8.44 25.88
N GLU A 310 2.07 8.07 26.89
CA GLU A 310 1.55 7.43 28.09
C GLU A 310 1.02 8.51 29.04
N ASP A 311 -0.24 8.40 29.44
CA ASP A 311 -0.80 9.26 30.47
C ASP A 311 -0.26 8.85 31.84
N ALA A 312 0.56 9.71 32.43
CA ALA A 312 1.14 9.50 33.77
C ALA A 312 0.08 9.44 34.90
N ALA A 313 -1.19 9.75 34.61
CA ALA A 313 -2.25 9.90 35.61
C ALA A 313 -3.31 8.78 35.64
N GLN A 314 -3.34 7.87 34.64
CA GLN A 314 -4.40 6.84 34.58
C GLN A 314 -3.83 5.49 34.17
N GLN A 315 -3.31 4.75 35.13
CA GLN A 315 -2.81 3.37 34.97
C GLN A 315 -3.89 2.33 34.60
N SER A 316 -5.17 2.72 34.49
CA SER A 316 -6.28 1.78 34.23
C SER A 316 -6.98 1.92 32.86
N ASP A 317 -6.66 2.95 32.05
CA ASP A 317 -7.45 3.25 30.83
C ASP A 317 -6.61 3.67 29.61
N SER A 318 -5.31 3.42 29.57
CA SER A 318 -4.42 3.87 28.48
C SER A 318 -4.77 3.25 27.11
N GLY A 319 -5.41 2.09 27.09
CA GLY A 319 -5.88 1.45 25.87
C GLY A 319 -7.08 2.15 25.25
N ASN A 320 -7.92 2.75 26.07
CA ASN A 320 -9.12 3.45 25.62
C ASN A 320 -8.81 4.79 24.94
N LEU A 321 -7.71 5.47 25.33
CA LEU A 321 -7.33 6.77 24.79
C LEU A 321 -6.90 6.69 23.32
N TYR A 322 -6.08 5.72 22.94
CA TYR A 322 -5.62 5.55 21.56
C TYR A 322 -6.80 5.27 20.61
N SER A 323 -7.64 4.32 20.96
CA SER A 323 -8.84 3.99 20.16
C SER A 323 -9.85 5.16 20.11
N TYR A 324 -9.97 5.89 21.23
CA TYR A 324 -10.79 7.11 21.29
C TYR A 324 -10.26 8.19 20.33
N GLN A 325 -8.94 8.46 20.32
CA GLN A 325 -8.33 9.46 19.45
C GLN A 325 -8.50 9.14 17.97
N LYS A 326 -8.36 7.86 17.60
CA LYS A 326 -8.64 7.41 16.21
C LYS A 326 -10.11 7.63 15.84
N SER A 327 -11.04 7.21 16.70
CA SER A 327 -12.47 7.38 16.46
C SER A 327 -12.88 8.88 16.44
N GLU A 328 -12.26 9.71 17.27
CA GLU A 328 -12.45 11.17 17.26
C GLU A 328 -12.01 11.77 15.94
N PHE A 329 -10.84 11.38 15.43
CA PHE A 329 -10.34 11.81 14.11
C PHE A 329 -11.24 11.33 12.98
N ASP A 330 -11.65 10.07 12.96
CA ASP A 330 -12.52 9.52 11.92
C ASP A 330 -13.89 10.22 11.87
N TYR A 331 -14.38 10.63 13.02
CA TYR A 331 -15.60 11.45 13.11
C TYR A 331 -15.38 12.89 12.63
N TYR A 332 -14.25 13.48 12.97
CA TYR A 332 -13.89 14.85 12.58
C TYR A 332 -13.57 14.95 11.07
N TYR A 333 -12.88 13.93 10.51
CA TYR A 333 -12.44 13.91 9.12
C TYR A 333 -13.04 12.71 8.36
N PRO A 334 -14.34 12.72 8.06
CA PRO A 334 -15.05 11.58 7.47
C PRO A 334 -14.58 11.25 6.04
N ASP A 335 -13.89 12.16 5.36
CA ASP A 335 -13.26 11.93 4.06
C ASP A 335 -12.23 10.80 4.12
N TRP A 336 -11.66 10.52 5.31
CA TRP A 336 -10.73 9.43 5.52
C TRP A 336 -11.28 8.08 5.04
N GLN A 337 -12.55 7.78 5.28
CA GLN A 337 -13.16 6.52 4.87
C GLN A 337 -13.07 6.24 3.36
N ILE A 338 -13.15 7.29 2.54
CA ILE A 338 -12.96 7.18 1.09
C ILE A 338 -11.49 7.18 0.74
N GLN A 339 -10.69 8.00 1.40
CA GLN A 339 -9.25 8.09 1.15
C GLN A 339 -8.51 6.80 1.52
N GLU A 340 -8.92 6.13 2.59
CA GLU A 340 -8.44 4.79 2.96
C GLU A 340 -8.68 3.78 1.84
N GLU A 341 -9.89 3.77 1.28
CA GLU A 341 -10.24 2.92 0.12
C GLU A 341 -9.34 3.24 -1.09
N GLN A 342 -9.16 4.53 -1.40
CA GLN A 342 -8.35 4.97 -2.54
C GLN A 342 -6.87 4.60 -2.37
N LEU A 343 -6.33 4.74 -1.17
CA LEU A 343 -4.95 4.35 -0.84
C LEU A 343 -4.74 2.84 -0.99
N LEU A 344 -5.66 2.02 -0.46
CA LEU A 344 -5.60 0.56 -0.60
C LEU A 344 -5.66 0.14 -2.07
N VAL A 345 -6.57 0.72 -2.86
CA VAL A 345 -6.65 0.45 -4.31
C VAL A 345 -5.37 0.87 -5.02
N TYR A 346 -4.78 2.01 -4.65
CA TYR A 346 -3.51 2.47 -5.21
C TYR A 346 -2.38 1.47 -4.95
N TRP A 347 -2.17 1.05 -3.71
CA TRP A 347 -1.11 0.10 -3.35
C TRP A 347 -1.31 -1.26 -4.01
N ILE A 348 -2.54 -1.79 -4.00
CA ILE A 348 -2.87 -3.07 -4.63
C ILE A 348 -2.65 -3.01 -6.15
N TYR A 349 -3.15 -1.96 -6.82
CA TYR A 349 -2.97 -1.82 -8.27
C TYR A 349 -1.51 -1.67 -8.66
N THR A 350 -0.75 -0.88 -7.91
CA THR A 350 0.62 -0.54 -8.26
C THR A 350 1.58 -1.71 -8.06
N TYR A 351 1.42 -2.51 -6.98
CA TYR A 351 2.46 -3.45 -6.59
C TYR A 351 2.07 -4.93 -6.63
N PHE A 352 0.78 -5.25 -6.55
CA PHE A 352 0.35 -6.64 -6.34
C PHE A 352 0.80 -7.61 -7.45
N CYS A 353 0.65 -7.23 -8.71
CA CYS A 353 1.01 -8.12 -9.83
C CYS A 353 2.53 -8.28 -10.01
N GLY A 354 3.35 -7.44 -9.36
CA GLY A 354 4.79 -7.63 -9.26
C GLY A 354 5.20 -8.97 -8.63
N ALA A 355 4.27 -9.61 -7.88
CA ALA A 355 4.45 -10.95 -7.35
C ALA A 355 4.74 -12.03 -8.41
N VAL A 356 4.52 -11.75 -9.69
CA VAL A 356 4.94 -12.64 -10.78
C VAL A 356 6.46 -12.81 -10.87
N TYR A 357 7.23 -11.91 -10.26
CA TYR A 357 8.70 -11.91 -10.32
C TYR A 357 9.36 -12.43 -9.02
N ASP A 358 8.62 -12.50 -7.92
CA ASP A 358 9.18 -12.82 -6.60
C ASP A 358 8.34 -13.80 -5.77
N ASP A 359 7.15 -14.18 -6.26
CA ASP A 359 6.18 -15.07 -5.59
C ASP A 359 5.64 -14.54 -4.24
N GLU A 360 5.91 -13.27 -3.87
CA GLU A 360 5.59 -12.67 -2.57
C GLU A 360 4.20 -11.99 -2.56
N ILE A 361 3.16 -12.78 -2.81
CA ILE A 361 1.77 -12.33 -2.96
C ILE A 361 1.22 -11.71 -1.67
N PHE A 362 1.38 -12.46 -0.56
CA PHE A 362 0.82 -12.04 0.74
C PHE A 362 1.57 -10.84 1.32
N ALA A 363 2.88 -10.76 1.10
CA ALA A 363 3.69 -9.62 1.53
C ALA A 363 3.21 -8.31 0.89
N LYS A 364 2.86 -8.32 -0.41
CA LYS A 364 2.36 -7.14 -1.12
C LYS A 364 1.01 -6.66 -0.57
N ILE A 365 0.12 -7.55 -0.19
CA ILE A 365 -1.16 -7.16 0.43
C ILE A 365 -0.94 -6.68 1.87
N LYS A 366 -0.07 -7.32 2.65
CA LYS A 366 0.32 -6.82 3.97
C LYS A 366 0.91 -5.42 3.87
N MET A 367 1.79 -5.18 2.89
CA MET A 367 2.35 -3.86 2.61
C MET A 367 1.25 -2.83 2.32
N ALA A 368 0.30 -3.13 1.43
CA ALA A 368 -0.81 -2.22 1.10
C ALA A 368 -1.62 -1.84 2.34
N VAL A 369 -1.95 -2.82 3.18
CA VAL A 369 -2.69 -2.61 4.44
C VAL A 369 -1.88 -1.80 5.44
N VAL A 370 -0.63 -2.21 5.72
CA VAL A 370 0.22 -1.56 6.73
C VAL A 370 0.57 -0.12 6.33
N CYS A 371 0.91 0.15 5.06
CA CYS A 371 1.15 1.51 4.57
C CYS A 371 -0.08 2.42 4.78
N THR A 372 -1.27 1.92 4.47
CA THR A 372 -2.51 2.69 4.67
C THR A 372 -2.77 2.97 6.13
N LEU A 373 -2.60 1.96 7.00
CA LEU A 373 -2.77 2.12 8.45
C LEU A 373 -1.71 3.04 9.08
N PHE A 374 -0.48 3.01 8.59
CA PHE A 374 0.58 3.94 9.01
C PHE A 374 0.27 5.39 8.59
N ILE A 375 -0.25 5.59 7.38
CA ILE A 375 -0.73 6.91 6.95
C ILE A 375 -1.86 7.39 7.86
N HIS A 376 -2.77 6.51 8.30
CA HIS A 376 -3.82 6.85 9.26
C HIS A 376 -3.23 7.31 10.61
N ASP A 377 -2.28 6.56 11.17
CA ASP A 377 -1.62 6.94 12.43
C ASP A 377 -0.94 8.31 12.32
N LEU A 378 -0.25 8.59 11.23
CA LEU A 378 0.37 9.90 10.98
C LEU A 378 -0.69 11.00 10.86
N SER A 379 -1.85 10.70 10.28
CA SER A 379 -2.97 11.64 10.16
C SER A 379 -3.57 11.97 11.52
N VAL A 380 -3.84 10.95 12.34
CA VAL A 380 -4.31 11.13 13.74
C VAL A 380 -3.29 11.91 14.56
N GLY A 381 -2.01 11.54 14.47
CA GLY A 381 -0.93 12.23 15.17
C GLY A 381 -0.81 13.71 14.77
N THR A 382 -0.93 14.00 13.48
CA THR A 382 -0.92 15.36 12.95
C THR A 382 -2.14 16.16 13.45
N TYR A 383 -3.33 15.57 13.46
CA TYR A 383 -4.54 16.16 14.01
C TYR A 383 -4.36 16.55 15.49
N LEU A 384 -3.82 15.64 16.31
CA LEU A 384 -3.56 15.90 17.71
C LEU A 384 -2.51 17.01 17.92
N LYS A 385 -1.44 17.00 17.13
CA LYS A 385 -0.37 18.01 17.16
C LYS A 385 -0.89 19.39 16.78
N ASN A 386 -1.81 19.47 15.84
CA ASN A 386 -2.41 20.71 15.33
C ASN A 386 -3.63 21.18 16.14
N ASN A 387 -3.70 20.87 17.44
CA ASN A 387 -4.82 21.23 18.30
C ASN A 387 -6.20 20.76 17.79
N ARG A 388 -6.27 19.58 17.20
CA ARG A 388 -7.45 18.97 16.59
C ARG A 388 -7.97 19.73 15.37
N GLU A 389 -7.05 20.25 14.57
CA GLU A 389 -7.34 20.79 13.23
C GLU A 389 -6.65 19.93 12.17
N PHE A 390 -7.41 19.57 11.12
CA PHE A 390 -6.90 18.74 10.03
C PHE A 390 -7.69 19.01 8.74
N HIS A 391 -6.97 19.14 7.63
CA HIS A 391 -7.53 19.45 6.31
C HIS A 391 -6.91 18.57 5.24
N LEU A 392 -7.50 18.58 4.03
CA LEU A 392 -7.00 17.80 2.90
C LEU A 392 -5.51 18.06 2.61
N ASP A 393 -5.02 19.29 2.77
CA ASP A 393 -3.60 19.63 2.54
C ASP A 393 -2.67 18.86 3.52
N ASN A 394 -3.11 18.63 4.77
CA ASN A 394 -2.37 17.81 5.73
C ASN A 394 -2.31 16.35 5.25
N GLN A 395 -3.44 15.82 4.79
CA GLN A 395 -3.51 14.44 4.27
C GLN A 395 -2.62 14.27 3.04
N ILE A 396 -2.65 15.22 2.10
CA ILE A 396 -1.78 15.23 0.93
C ILE A 396 -0.32 15.25 1.36
N GLN A 397 0.05 16.12 2.31
CA GLN A 397 1.41 16.22 2.81
C GLN A 397 1.89 14.90 3.42
N ILE A 398 1.10 14.28 4.27
CA ILE A 398 1.43 12.99 4.89
C ILE A 398 1.65 11.92 3.81
N CYS A 399 0.72 11.79 2.88
CA CYS A 399 0.77 10.77 1.84
C CYS A 399 2.01 10.93 0.95
N TYR A 400 2.30 12.13 0.44
CA TYR A 400 3.44 12.26 -0.46
C TYR A 400 4.78 12.17 0.28
N GLN A 401 4.86 12.60 1.54
CA GLN A 401 6.08 12.47 2.32
C GLN A 401 6.37 11.02 2.68
N PHE A 402 5.37 10.27 3.13
CA PHE A 402 5.48 8.84 3.41
C PHE A 402 5.87 8.05 2.14
N SER A 403 5.17 8.29 1.05
CA SER A 403 5.43 7.66 -0.24
C SER A 403 6.84 7.96 -0.77
N ARG A 404 7.36 9.17 -0.58
CA ARG A 404 8.72 9.50 -0.98
C ARG A 404 9.78 8.69 -0.25
N GLU A 405 9.66 8.54 1.05
CA GLU A 405 10.61 7.74 1.81
C GLU A 405 10.56 6.25 1.41
N LEU A 406 9.41 5.77 0.98
CA LEU A 406 9.22 4.37 0.58
C LEU A 406 9.50 4.15 -0.93
N GLU A 407 8.84 4.91 -1.81
CA GLU A 407 8.83 4.65 -3.26
C GLU A 407 10.00 5.27 -4.04
N HIS A 408 10.79 6.18 -3.44
CA HIS A 408 11.98 6.74 -4.07
C HIS A 408 13.26 5.97 -3.75
N SER A 409 13.15 4.88 -3.00
CA SER A 409 14.25 3.98 -2.68
C SER A 409 13.84 2.53 -2.90
N ASP A 410 14.46 1.89 -3.86
CA ASP A 410 14.28 0.45 -4.07
C ASP A 410 14.74 -0.34 -2.83
N LEU A 411 15.73 0.17 -2.08
CA LEU A 411 16.17 -0.45 -0.82
C LEU A 411 15.07 -0.41 0.23
N ASN A 412 14.38 0.73 0.39
CA ASN A 412 13.28 0.86 1.34
C ASN A 412 12.09 0.01 0.94
N LEU A 413 11.71 0.02 -0.32
CA LEU A 413 10.59 -0.76 -0.82
C LEU A 413 10.82 -2.26 -0.62
N ASN A 414 11.98 -2.77 -1.05
CA ASN A 414 12.36 -4.17 -0.88
C ASN A 414 12.47 -4.55 0.60
N LYS A 415 13.04 -3.68 1.44
CA LYS A 415 13.17 -3.93 2.87
C LYS A 415 11.81 -3.96 3.58
N PHE A 416 10.91 -3.08 3.19
CA PHE A 416 9.56 -3.07 3.73
C PHE A 416 8.81 -4.37 3.37
N GLU A 417 8.95 -4.83 2.14
CA GLU A 417 8.37 -6.08 1.67
C GLU A 417 8.99 -7.30 2.38
N GLU A 418 10.31 -7.35 2.55
CA GLU A 418 11.01 -8.37 3.34
C GLU A 418 10.48 -8.43 4.79
N LEU A 419 10.27 -7.27 5.43
CA LEU A 419 9.67 -7.20 6.75
C LEU A 419 8.25 -7.77 6.77
N MET A 420 7.44 -7.49 5.74
CA MET A 420 6.10 -8.05 5.63
C MET A 420 6.13 -9.58 5.46
N SER A 421 7.12 -10.11 4.74
CA SER A 421 7.26 -11.55 4.53
C SER A 421 7.77 -12.27 5.78
N GLU A 422 8.87 -11.81 6.34
CA GLU A 422 9.68 -12.59 7.28
C GLU A 422 9.47 -12.22 8.77
N ASN A 423 9.12 -10.96 9.07
CA ASN A 423 9.08 -10.52 10.45
C ASN A 423 7.76 -10.88 11.15
N LYS A 424 7.86 -11.60 12.26
CA LYS A 424 6.71 -12.10 13.03
C LYS A 424 5.77 -11.01 13.54
N ILE A 425 6.23 -9.78 13.69
CA ILE A 425 5.35 -8.66 14.08
C ILE A 425 4.28 -8.41 13.01
N PHE A 426 4.60 -8.68 11.73
CA PHE A 426 3.68 -8.60 10.60
C PHE A 426 3.04 -9.95 10.26
N SER A 427 2.91 -10.84 11.24
CA SER A 427 2.17 -12.10 11.04
C SER A 427 0.71 -11.81 10.68
N PHE A 428 0.07 -12.75 9.99
CA PHE A 428 -1.34 -12.65 9.60
C PHE A 428 -2.24 -12.30 10.79
N GLU A 429 -2.04 -13.00 11.92
CA GLU A 429 -2.81 -12.77 13.14
C GLU A 429 -2.62 -11.34 13.69
N ASN A 430 -1.40 -10.83 13.72
CA ASN A 430 -1.14 -9.49 14.23
C ASN A 430 -1.75 -8.40 13.33
N ILE A 431 -1.68 -8.56 12.01
CA ILE A 431 -2.30 -7.60 11.09
C ILE A 431 -3.83 -7.64 11.22
N LEU A 432 -4.45 -8.81 11.37
CA LEU A 432 -5.89 -8.89 11.61
C LEU A 432 -6.33 -8.15 12.89
N LYS A 433 -5.48 -8.11 13.93
CA LYS A 433 -5.77 -7.42 15.19
C LYS A 433 -5.70 -5.90 15.07
N ILE A 434 -4.89 -5.38 14.16
CA ILE A 434 -4.74 -3.94 13.97
C ILE A 434 -5.72 -3.36 12.94
N CYS A 435 -6.29 -4.17 12.07
CA CYS A 435 -7.41 -3.81 11.20
C CYS A 435 -8.69 -3.68 12.04
#